data_fafc5efba728115228ddb570c93246f6
#
_entry.id   fafc5efba728115228ddb570c93246f6
#
_cell.length_a   1.000
_cell.length_b   1.000
_cell.length_c   1.000
_cell.angle_alpha   90.00
_cell.angle_beta   90.00
_cell.angle_gamma   90.00
#
_symmetry.space_group_name_H-M   'P 1'
#
loop_
_entity.id
_entity.type
_entity.pdbx_description
1 polymer ?
#
loop_
_entity_poly.entity_id
_entity_poly.type
_entity_poly.pdbx_seq_one_letter_code
_entity_poly.pdbx_strand_id
1 'polypeptide(L)'
;MTPTDAITLKINSYMDTLNDAVKMPDFSITTGEDELNDLNRRVMSVSMTDNRGFEADQVVISVDDTDGEVQLPKRGTKLAVSMGWKGEALIYKGLYIVDEISHKGPPDRLDITASSADFRAEFNVKREVSWHDVTVERVVSAIAHRYGLKAQISEMLMDIEIDHADQTDESDMSFLTRMADMLGAIATVKNGSLLFILPGGGVTADGKALPSFSLTRSHGDRHRFRISDRQAYTGVKAYWLDLNFGKKKKVSVKRRRKPATSKKEKSSSREGDYMEGADGNVYVLRKTYQNEEAAKRAAAAKWQQLQRGAAEFSITLARGRADLYPEMHGSVSGFKTDIDNEDWIIAKAEHTIDENGFTTHLELELKIPEWIAEKE
;
A
#
# COMPACT_ATOMS: atom_id res chain seq x y z
N MET A 1 -6.21 23.76 42.98
CA MET A 1 -5.84 24.44 41.75
C MET A 1 -6.05 25.92 41.94
N THR A 2 -5.01 26.69 41.96
CA THR A 2 -5.12 28.16 42.17
C THR A 2 -5.61 28.81 40.88
N PRO A 3 -6.25 30.00 40.93
CA PRO A 3 -6.62 30.75 39.72
C PRO A 3 -5.45 30.96 38.76
N THR A 4 -4.24 31.07 39.31
CA THR A 4 -2.99 31.26 38.57
C THR A 4 -2.62 29.99 37.77
N ASP A 5 -2.86 28.77 38.33
CA ASP A 5 -2.58 27.51 37.65
C ASP A 5 -3.53 27.30 36.45
N ALA A 6 -4.79 27.70 36.57
CA ALA A 6 -5.77 27.62 35.50
C ALA A 6 -5.48 28.60 34.36
N ILE A 7 -4.94 29.78 34.66
CA ILE A 7 -4.52 30.76 33.65
C ILE A 7 -3.26 30.28 32.94
N THR A 8 -2.29 29.74 33.67
CA THR A 8 -1.05 29.19 33.09
C THR A 8 -1.34 28.01 32.16
N LEU A 9 -2.24 27.10 32.56
CA LEU A 9 -2.69 25.97 31.72
C LEU A 9 -3.40 26.45 30.45
N LYS A 10 -4.25 27.49 30.54
CA LYS A 10 -4.90 28.06 29.35
C LYS A 10 -3.91 28.79 28.42
N ILE A 11 -2.95 29.48 28.96
CA ILE A 11 -1.91 30.15 28.15
C ILE A 11 -1.03 29.12 27.47
N ASN A 12 -0.59 28.07 28.16
CA ASN A 12 0.18 26.96 27.55
C ASN A 12 -0.60 26.25 26.47
N SER A 13 -1.88 25.92 26.73
CA SER A 13 -2.78 25.33 25.72
C SER A 13 -2.97 26.24 24.50
N TYR A 14 -3.05 27.56 24.69
CA TYR A 14 -3.17 28.53 23.60
C TYR A 14 -1.85 28.68 22.84
N MET A 15 -0.70 28.69 23.54
CA MET A 15 0.63 28.70 22.93
C MET A 15 0.93 27.39 22.17
N ASP A 16 0.50 26.24 22.69
CA ASP A 16 0.59 24.96 21.98
C ASP A 16 -0.26 24.99 20.71
N THR A 17 -1.47 25.57 20.77
CA THR A 17 -2.35 25.73 19.60
C THR A 17 -1.75 26.70 18.58
N LEU A 18 -1.10 27.78 19.02
CA LEU A 18 -0.41 28.73 18.14
C LEU A 18 0.87 28.12 17.53
N ASN A 19 1.63 27.36 18.31
CA ASN A 19 2.78 26.62 17.80
C ASN A 19 2.37 25.55 16.77
N ASP A 20 1.24 24.88 16.97
CA ASP A 20 0.66 23.97 16.00
C ASP A 20 0.17 24.67 14.72
N ALA A 21 -0.29 25.92 14.84
CA ALA A 21 -0.80 26.69 13.69
C ALA A 21 0.29 27.22 12.75
N VAL A 22 1.56 27.23 13.15
CA VAL A 22 2.68 27.82 12.37
C VAL A 22 3.81 26.80 12.17
N LYS A 23 3.49 25.51 12.06
CA LYS A 23 4.52 24.52 11.70
C LYS A 23 4.94 24.71 10.24
N MET A 24 6.24 24.86 10.04
CA MET A 24 6.84 24.94 8.70
C MET A 24 7.20 23.53 8.22
N PRO A 25 6.87 23.19 6.96
CA PRO A 25 7.36 21.97 6.33
C PRO A 25 8.89 21.92 6.35
N ASP A 26 9.44 20.74 6.46
CA ASP A 26 10.88 20.52 6.37
C ASP A 26 11.17 19.19 5.64
N PHE A 27 12.26 19.17 4.89
CA PHE A 27 12.73 17.99 4.18
C PHE A 27 14.25 18.01 4.10
N SER A 28 14.83 16.86 3.83
CA SER A 28 16.26 16.71 3.55
C SER A 28 16.45 15.78 2.38
N ILE A 29 17.23 16.21 1.40
CA ILE A 29 17.66 15.42 0.26
C ILE A 29 19.18 15.35 0.30
N THR A 30 19.72 14.12 0.39
CA THR A 30 21.16 13.89 0.50
C THR A 30 21.65 12.95 -0.58
N THR A 31 22.92 13.10 -0.98
CA THR A 31 23.62 12.19 -1.89
C THR A 31 24.77 11.56 -1.13
N GLY A 32 24.64 10.28 -0.75
CA GLY A 32 25.58 9.64 0.16
C GLY A 32 25.54 10.30 1.54
N GLU A 33 26.69 10.79 2.04
CA GLU A 33 26.79 11.54 3.31
C GLU A 33 26.69 13.06 3.12
N ASP A 34 26.71 13.52 1.86
CA ASP A 34 26.73 14.95 1.54
C ASP A 34 25.30 15.48 1.42
N GLU A 35 24.98 16.53 2.17
CA GLU A 35 23.77 17.31 1.98
C GLU A 35 23.90 18.13 0.69
N LEU A 36 22.88 18.06 -0.17
CA LEU A 36 22.77 18.91 -1.35
C LEU A 36 22.23 20.31 -0.95
N ASN A 37 22.96 21.02 -0.09
CA ASN A 37 22.50 22.27 0.51
C ASN A 37 22.10 23.32 -0.52
N ASP A 38 22.83 23.44 -1.63
CA ASP A 38 22.50 24.40 -2.68
C ASP A 38 21.24 23.99 -3.45
N LEU A 39 21.05 22.70 -3.71
CA LEU A 39 19.83 22.20 -4.29
C LEU A 39 18.64 22.38 -3.35
N ASN A 40 18.79 22.00 -2.07
CA ASN A 40 17.72 22.07 -1.09
C ASN A 40 17.16 23.47 -0.92
N ARG A 41 17.99 24.53 -1.09
CA ARG A 41 17.55 25.93 -1.01
C ARG A 41 16.73 26.39 -2.20
N ARG A 42 16.84 25.70 -3.35
CA ARG A 42 16.16 26.03 -4.60
C ARG A 42 14.95 25.15 -4.85
N VAL A 43 14.69 24.16 -3.97
CA VAL A 43 13.54 23.26 -4.12
C VAL A 43 12.25 24.05 -3.95
N MET A 44 11.41 23.99 -4.98
CA MET A 44 10.07 24.56 -5.01
C MET A 44 9.03 23.57 -4.48
N SER A 45 9.19 22.30 -4.83
CA SER A 45 8.30 21.24 -4.35
C SER A 45 8.99 19.89 -4.31
N VAL A 46 8.55 19.06 -3.37
CA VAL A 46 8.89 17.63 -3.28
C VAL A 46 7.57 16.86 -3.21
N SER A 47 7.31 16.03 -4.19
CA SER A 47 6.16 15.11 -4.19
C SER A 47 6.67 13.69 -4.19
N MET A 48 6.22 12.90 -3.24
CA MET A 48 6.60 11.51 -3.07
C MET A 48 5.36 10.63 -3.06
N THR A 49 5.38 9.59 -3.89
CA THR A 49 4.34 8.57 -3.96
C THR A 49 4.88 7.26 -3.41
N ASP A 50 4.18 6.72 -2.42
CA ASP A 50 4.45 5.42 -1.81
C ASP A 50 3.34 4.45 -2.22
N ASN A 51 3.71 3.47 -3.04
CA ASN A 51 2.80 2.53 -3.69
C ASN A 51 2.80 1.16 -3.00
N ARG A 52 1.68 0.47 -3.14
CA ARG A 52 1.56 -0.94 -2.77
C ARG A 52 2.14 -1.84 -3.86
N GLY A 53 2.72 -2.96 -3.47
CA GLY A 53 3.18 -4.00 -4.40
C GLY A 53 4.49 -3.63 -5.11
N PHE A 54 4.66 -4.17 -6.32
CA PHE A 54 5.85 -3.95 -7.13
C PHE A 54 5.80 -2.67 -7.98
N GLU A 55 4.84 -1.80 -7.76
CA GLU A 55 4.89 -0.46 -8.32
C GLU A 55 5.96 0.35 -7.57
N ALA A 56 6.93 0.90 -8.31
CA ALA A 56 8.02 1.63 -7.70
C ALA A 56 7.51 2.89 -6.99
N ASP A 57 8.01 3.13 -5.78
CA ASP A 57 7.84 4.43 -5.17
C ASP A 57 8.59 5.47 -5.96
N GLN A 58 8.04 6.65 -6.08
CA GLN A 58 8.59 7.71 -6.88
C GLN A 58 8.69 9.01 -6.08
N VAL A 59 9.76 9.73 -6.29
CA VAL A 59 9.89 11.11 -5.83
C VAL A 59 10.11 12.03 -7.01
N VAL A 60 9.39 13.15 -7.03
CA VAL A 60 9.56 14.24 -8.00
C VAL A 60 9.97 15.48 -7.22
N ILE A 61 11.11 16.06 -7.59
CA ILE A 61 11.69 17.24 -6.96
C ILE A 61 11.72 18.34 -8.01
N SER A 62 10.99 19.43 -7.78
CA SER A 62 11.03 20.60 -8.65
C SER A 62 11.94 21.66 -8.05
N VAL A 63 12.87 22.18 -8.83
CA VAL A 63 13.94 23.11 -8.44
C VAL A 63 13.86 24.37 -9.29
N ASP A 64 13.96 25.53 -8.68
CA ASP A 64 14.09 26.81 -9.36
C ASP A 64 15.46 26.93 -10.02
N ASP A 65 15.44 27.13 -11.34
CA ASP A 65 16.63 27.33 -12.19
C ASP A 65 16.56 28.64 -12.99
N THR A 66 15.84 29.63 -12.47
CA THR A 66 15.62 30.93 -13.15
C THR A 66 16.92 31.64 -13.49
N ASP A 67 18.00 31.40 -12.74
CA ASP A 67 19.35 31.92 -13.01
C ASP A 67 20.18 31.03 -13.96
N GLY A 68 19.71 29.81 -14.27
CA GLY A 68 20.41 28.86 -15.13
C GLY A 68 21.67 28.23 -14.50
N GLU A 69 21.82 28.32 -13.19
CA GLU A 69 23.04 27.90 -12.47
C GLU A 69 22.94 26.49 -11.88
N VAL A 70 21.76 25.84 -11.92
CA VAL A 70 21.59 24.51 -11.37
C VAL A 70 22.26 23.47 -12.25
N GLN A 71 23.26 22.79 -11.71
CA GLN A 71 23.89 21.68 -12.42
C GLN A 71 22.93 20.48 -12.47
N LEU A 72 22.73 19.95 -13.70
CA LEU A 72 21.93 18.75 -13.90
C LEU A 72 22.53 17.55 -13.18
N PRO A 73 21.81 16.90 -12.24
CA PRO A 73 22.29 15.69 -11.61
C PRO A 73 22.46 14.59 -12.66
N LYS A 74 23.39 13.67 -12.44
CA LYS A 74 23.56 12.53 -13.35
C LYS A 74 22.45 11.50 -13.11
N ARG A 75 21.91 10.92 -14.17
CA ARG A 75 21.02 9.74 -14.03
C ARG A 75 21.78 8.63 -13.30
N GLY A 76 21.10 7.91 -12.43
CA GLY A 76 21.71 6.93 -11.56
C GLY A 76 22.22 7.50 -10.22
N THR A 77 22.17 8.82 -10.02
CA THR A 77 22.50 9.43 -8.72
C THR A 77 21.50 8.92 -7.66
N LYS A 78 22.04 8.53 -6.51
CA LYS A 78 21.22 8.07 -5.37
C LYS A 78 20.88 9.23 -4.47
N LEU A 79 19.60 9.39 -4.19
CA LEU A 79 19.04 10.43 -3.33
C LEU A 79 18.37 9.77 -2.12
N ALA A 80 18.83 10.10 -0.93
CA ALA A 80 18.12 9.74 0.30
C ALA A 80 17.17 10.89 0.67
N VAL A 81 15.89 10.58 0.87
CA VAL A 81 14.83 11.56 1.10
C VAL A 81 14.23 11.39 2.48
N SER A 82 14.13 12.49 3.22
CA SER A 82 13.42 12.57 4.49
C SER A 82 12.47 13.76 4.48
N MET A 83 11.32 13.63 5.14
CA MET A 83 10.26 14.63 5.16
C MET A 83 9.68 14.78 6.57
N GLY A 84 9.15 15.95 6.89
CA GLY A 84 8.51 16.19 8.18
C GLY A 84 8.23 17.66 8.44
N TRP A 85 8.38 18.05 9.69
CA TRP A 85 8.10 19.41 10.15
C TRP A 85 9.33 19.98 10.85
N LYS A 86 9.59 21.25 10.63
CA LYS A 86 10.71 21.96 11.24
C LYS A 86 10.65 21.88 12.77
N GLY A 87 11.76 21.46 13.37
CA GLY A 87 11.85 21.25 14.82
C GLY A 87 11.44 19.86 15.30
N GLU A 88 10.99 18.98 14.40
CA GLU A 88 10.76 17.56 14.64
C GLU A 88 11.82 16.70 13.93
N ALA A 89 11.95 15.45 14.33
CA ALA A 89 12.80 14.51 13.59
C ALA A 89 12.15 14.21 12.23
N LEU A 90 12.91 14.42 11.15
CA LEU A 90 12.46 14.07 9.81
C LEU A 90 12.34 12.55 9.66
N ILE A 91 11.28 12.13 9.02
CA ILE A 91 11.02 10.71 8.74
C ILE A 91 11.71 10.32 7.43
N TYR A 92 12.62 9.36 7.54
CA TYR A 92 13.29 8.78 6.37
C TYR A 92 12.29 8.03 5.50
N LYS A 93 12.22 8.39 4.22
CA LYS A 93 11.27 7.83 3.26
C LYS A 93 11.89 6.82 2.31
N GLY A 94 13.21 6.78 2.20
CA GLY A 94 13.90 5.80 1.39
C GLY A 94 15.04 6.37 0.56
N LEU A 95 15.65 5.47 -0.21
CA LEU A 95 16.70 5.76 -1.17
C LEU A 95 16.14 5.67 -2.58
N TYR A 96 16.31 6.72 -3.37
CA TYR A 96 15.81 6.85 -4.73
C TYR A 96 16.95 6.99 -5.72
N ILE A 97 16.76 6.51 -6.95
CA ILE A 97 17.74 6.64 -8.05
C ILE A 97 17.14 7.55 -9.11
N VAL A 98 17.85 8.62 -9.46
CA VAL A 98 17.44 9.55 -10.50
C VAL A 98 17.37 8.82 -11.85
N ASP A 99 16.18 8.81 -12.45
CA ASP A 99 15.91 8.15 -13.73
C ASP A 99 15.55 9.14 -14.84
N GLU A 100 14.87 10.24 -14.50
CA GLU A 100 14.47 11.26 -15.46
C GLU A 100 14.78 12.67 -14.94
N ILE A 101 15.21 13.55 -15.85
CA ILE A 101 15.46 14.95 -15.59
C ILE A 101 14.83 15.75 -16.73
N SER A 102 13.95 16.70 -16.37
CA SER A 102 13.27 17.54 -17.32
C SER A 102 13.47 19.01 -16.98
N HIS A 103 13.95 19.80 -17.92
CA HIS A 103 14.06 21.25 -17.79
C HIS A 103 12.93 21.92 -18.56
N LYS A 104 12.24 22.88 -17.91
CA LYS A 104 11.06 23.58 -18.46
C LYS A 104 11.19 25.08 -18.16
N GLY A 105 10.64 25.90 -19.04
CA GLY A 105 10.60 27.37 -18.86
C GLY A 105 9.83 28.10 -19.92
N PRO A 106 9.60 29.44 -19.77
CA PRO A 106 9.79 30.25 -18.59
C PRO A 106 8.63 30.21 -17.59
N PRO A 107 8.81 30.39 -16.26
CA PRO A 107 10.10 30.48 -15.58
C PRO A 107 10.86 29.17 -15.62
N ASP A 108 12.19 29.24 -15.67
CA ASP A 108 13.02 28.07 -15.82
C ASP A 108 13.05 27.26 -14.52
N ARG A 109 12.76 25.98 -14.63
CA ARG A 109 12.75 25.01 -13.54
C ARG A 109 13.27 23.66 -14.00
N LEU A 110 13.84 22.95 -13.05
CA LEU A 110 14.32 21.58 -13.22
C LEU A 110 13.42 20.62 -12.45
N ASP A 111 12.81 19.66 -13.13
CA ASP A 111 12.07 18.56 -12.49
C ASP A 111 12.97 17.31 -12.50
N ILE A 112 13.30 16.79 -11.32
CA ILE A 112 14.09 15.59 -11.11
C ILE A 112 13.13 14.49 -10.65
N THR A 113 13.01 13.43 -11.45
CA THR A 113 12.24 12.24 -11.10
C THR A 113 13.18 11.13 -10.68
N ALA A 114 12.93 10.51 -9.54
CA ALA A 114 13.70 9.39 -9.06
C ALA A 114 12.79 8.29 -8.53
N SER A 115 13.13 7.05 -8.83
CA SER A 115 12.38 5.87 -8.39
C SER A 115 13.11 5.14 -7.27
N SER A 116 12.36 4.41 -6.43
CA SER A 116 12.94 3.68 -5.30
C SER A 116 14.12 2.81 -5.72
N ALA A 117 15.24 2.92 -5.01
CA ALA A 117 16.46 2.18 -5.24
C ALA A 117 16.31 0.66 -5.00
N ASP A 118 15.28 0.26 -4.28
CA ASP A 118 14.94 -1.15 -4.05
C ASP A 118 14.43 -1.84 -5.32
N PHE A 119 14.01 -1.05 -6.33
CA PHE A 119 13.60 -1.53 -7.65
C PHE A 119 14.79 -1.73 -8.57
N ARG A 120 15.39 -2.90 -8.51
CA ARG A 120 16.52 -3.24 -9.37
C ARG A 120 16.04 -3.65 -10.76
N ALA A 121 16.67 -3.13 -11.80
CA ALA A 121 16.43 -3.52 -13.19
C ALA A 121 16.53 -5.04 -13.39
N GLU A 122 17.34 -5.70 -12.58
CA GLU A 122 17.56 -7.15 -12.57
C GLU A 122 16.29 -7.96 -12.25
N PHE A 123 15.35 -7.42 -11.48
CA PHE A 123 14.07 -8.07 -11.21
C PHE A 123 13.20 -8.26 -12.46
N ASN A 124 13.45 -7.45 -13.50
CA ASN A 124 12.76 -7.53 -14.78
C ASN A 124 13.39 -8.51 -15.76
N VAL A 125 14.54 -9.10 -15.41
CA VAL A 125 15.20 -10.10 -16.26
C VAL A 125 14.34 -11.36 -16.31
N LYS A 126 13.95 -11.75 -17.51
CA LYS A 126 13.18 -12.96 -17.76
C LYS A 126 14.01 -14.21 -17.52
N ARG A 127 13.37 -15.22 -16.95
CA ARG A 127 13.99 -16.48 -16.54
C ARG A 127 13.17 -17.68 -16.94
N GLU A 128 13.83 -18.81 -16.98
CA GLU A 128 13.21 -20.12 -17.12
C GLU A 128 13.59 -20.96 -15.89
N VAL A 129 12.63 -21.11 -14.97
CA VAL A 129 12.80 -21.86 -13.72
C VAL A 129 11.54 -22.65 -13.45
N SER A 130 11.68 -23.93 -13.13
CA SER A 130 10.60 -24.79 -12.68
C SER A 130 10.75 -25.07 -11.20
N TRP A 131 9.65 -24.88 -10.47
CA TRP A 131 9.54 -25.14 -9.04
C TRP A 131 8.67 -26.39 -8.84
N HIS A 132 9.18 -27.38 -8.12
CA HIS A 132 8.49 -28.64 -7.87
C HIS A 132 8.54 -28.98 -6.39
N ASP A 133 7.43 -29.39 -5.81
CA ASP A 133 7.32 -29.86 -4.43
C ASP A 133 8.05 -28.98 -3.42
N VAL A 134 7.76 -27.67 -3.47
CA VAL A 134 8.40 -26.64 -2.64
C VAL A 134 7.35 -25.82 -1.91
N THR A 135 7.76 -25.17 -0.80
CA THR A 135 6.90 -24.22 -0.09
C THR A 135 7.04 -22.79 -0.67
N VAL A 136 6.05 -21.97 -0.39
CA VAL A 136 6.11 -20.52 -0.70
C VAL A 136 7.35 -19.88 -0.10
N GLU A 137 7.69 -20.25 1.16
CA GLU A 137 8.90 -19.77 1.81
C GLU A 137 10.15 -20.07 1.00
N ARG A 138 10.28 -21.30 0.50
CA ARG A 138 11.43 -21.72 -0.29
C ARG A 138 11.58 -20.90 -1.57
N VAL A 139 10.48 -20.66 -2.27
CA VAL A 139 10.46 -19.88 -3.52
C VAL A 139 10.84 -18.43 -3.25
N VAL A 140 10.15 -17.78 -2.32
CA VAL A 140 10.36 -16.36 -2.00
C VAL A 140 11.77 -16.12 -1.46
N SER A 141 12.27 -17.02 -0.58
CA SER A 141 13.62 -16.93 -0.02
C SER A 141 14.70 -17.12 -1.09
N ALA A 142 14.52 -18.06 -2.03
CA ALA A 142 15.46 -18.28 -3.14
C ALA A 142 15.54 -17.06 -4.06
N ILE A 143 14.39 -16.44 -4.35
CA ILE A 143 14.36 -15.20 -5.16
C ILE A 143 14.97 -14.04 -4.38
N ALA A 144 14.63 -13.85 -3.10
CA ALA A 144 15.22 -12.79 -2.27
C ALA A 144 16.75 -12.91 -2.20
N HIS A 145 17.28 -14.12 -1.98
CA HIS A 145 18.72 -14.39 -1.94
C HIS A 145 19.42 -14.03 -3.25
N ARG A 146 18.79 -14.25 -4.40
CA ARG A 146 19.32 -13.91 -5.73
C ARG A 146 19.67 -12.43 -5.85
N TYR A 147 18.92 -11.57 -5.17
CA TYR A 147 19.09 -10.12 -5.19
C TYR A 147 19.75 -9.56 -3.93
N GLY A 148 20.22 -10.41 -3.02
CA GLY A 148 20.82 -9.99 -1.76
C GLY A 148 19.81 -9.31 -0.81
N LEU A 149 18.53 -9.69 -0.90
CA LEU A 149 17.45 -9.19 -0.06
C LEU A 149 17.15 -10.17 1.08
N LYS A 150 16.57 -9.64 2.16
CA LYS A 150 15.97 -10.47 3.21
C LYS A 150 14.57 -10.86 2.79
N ALA A 151 14.22 -12.14 2.88
CA ALA A 151 12.84 -12.57 2.69
C ALA A 151 12.03 -12.34 3.96
N GLN A 152 10.86 -11.73 3.83
CA GLN A 152 9.90 -11.53 4.91
C GLN A 152 8.53 -12.01 4.44
N ILE A 153 8.05 -13.07 5.02
CA ILE A 153 6.87 -13.78 4.56
C ILE A 153 5.88 -13.88 5.71
N SER A 154 4.61 -13.57 5.47
CA SER A 154 3.55 -13.80 6.46
C SER A 154 3.50 -15.28 6.86
N GLU A 155 3.46 -15.56 8.16
CA GLU A 155 3.48 -16.91 8.74
C GLU A 155 2.43 -17.84 8.09
N MET A 156 1.22 -17.32 7.83
CA MET A 156 0.14 -18.07 7.19
C MET A 156 0.43 -18.49 5.74
N LEU A 157 1.46 -17.93 5.10
CA LEU A 157 1.83 -18.22 3.71
C LEU A 157 3.04 -19.14 3.60
N MET A 158 3.88 -19.21 4.62
CA MET A 158 5.20 -19.90 4.56
C MET A 158 5.07 -21.37 4.15
N ASP A 159 4.18 -22.10 4.80
CA ASP A 159 4.06 -23.54 4.67
C ASP A 159 3.13 -23.99 3.54
N ILE A 160 2.64 -23.04 2.72
CA ILE A 160 1.79 -23.40 1.57
C ILE A 160 2.64 -24.13 0.55
N GLU A 161 2.26 -25.37 0.28
CA GLU A 161 2.90 -26.21 -0.71
C GLU A 161 2.56 -25.79 -2.14
N ILE A 162 3.57 -25.81 -3.00
CA ILE A 162 3.52 -25.58 -4.44
C ILE A 162 3.98 -26.88 -5.10
N ASP A 163 3.01 -27.67 -5.57
CA ASP A 163 3.30 -28.94 -6.26
C ASP A 163 4.11 -28.68 -7.53
N HIS A 164 3.73 -27.64 -8.29
CA HIS A 164 4.39 -27.25 -9.51
C HIS A 164 4.09 -25.81 -9.91
N ALA A 165 5.13 -25.05 -10.22
CA ALA A 165 5.00 -23.73 -10.81
C ALA A 165 6.17 -23.45 -11.78
N ASP A 166 5.82 -23.08 -13.01
CA ASP A 166 6.79 -22.68 -14.02
C ASP A 166 6.88 -21.17 -14.13
N GLN A 167 8.10 -20.71 -14.22
CA GLN A 167 8.50 -19.36 -14.61
C GLN A 167 9.12 -19.47 -16.00
N THR A 168 8.31 -19.27 -17.05
CA THR A 168 8.73 -19.44 -18.45
C THR A 168 8.70 -18.09 -19.15
N ASP A 169 9.87 -17.61 -19.59
CA ASP A 169 10.04 -16.27 -20.17
C ASP A 169 9.41 -15.16 -19.29
N GLU A 170 9.45 -15.38 -17.98
CA GLU A 170 8.79 -14.54 -16.96
C GLU A 170 9.84 -13.97 -16.00
N SER A 171 9.73 -12.67 -15.66
CA SER A 171 10.60 -12.05 -14.66
C SER A 171 10.26 -12.49 -13.25
N ASP A 172 11.23 -12.40 -12.33
CA ASP A 172 10.98 -12.70 -10.91
C ASP A 172 9.88 -11.82 -10.32
N MET A 173 9.83 -10.54 -10.72
CA MET A 173 8.77 -9.61 -10.32
C MET A 173 7.38 -10.11 -10.78
N SER A 174 7.24 -10.45 -12.07
CA SER A 174 5.97 -10.92 -12.63
C SER A 174 5.55 -12.24 -11.99
N PHE A 175 6.50 -13.16 -11.80
CA PHE A 175 6.27 -14.45 -11.15
C PHE A 175 5.77 -14.29 -9.71
N LEU A 176 6.44 -13.45 -8.91
CA LEU A 176 6.03 -13.18 -7.53
C LEU A 176 4.68 -12.48 -7.46
N THR A 177 4.41 -11.53 -8.37
CA THR A 177 3.08 -10.87 -8.47
C THR A 177 1.99 -11.89 -8.76
N ARG A 178 2.21 -12.75 -9.75
CA ARG A 178 1.26 -13.82 -10.11
C ARG A 178 1.03 -14.81 -8.97
N MET A 179 2.10 -15.17 -8.25
CA MET A 179 2.00 -16.04 -7.08
C MET A 179 1.24 -15.35 -5.94
N ALA A 180 1.54 -14.08 -5.69
CA ALA A 180 0.84 -13.26 -4.69
C ALA A 180 -0.66 -13.15 -5.00
N ASP A 181 -1.03 -12.87 -6.25
CA ASP A 181 -2.43 -12.81 -6.69
C ASP A 181 -3.19 -14.13 -6.43
N MET A 182 -2.53 -15.27 -6.65
CA MET A 182 -3.13 -16.57 -6.39
C MET A 182 -3.37 -16.86 -4.91
N LEU A 183 -2.52 -16.30 -4.06
CA LEU A 183 -2.53 -16.53 -2.61
C LEU A 183 -3.21 -15.39 -1.84
N GLY A 184 -3.67 -14.34 -2.53
CA GLY A 184 -4.24 -13.16 -1.89
C GLY A 184 -3.20 -12.33 -1.14
N ALA A 185 -1.93 -12.51 -1.48
CA ALA A 185 -0.80 -11.81 -0.90
C ALA A 185 -0.43 -10.55 -1.68
N ILE A 186 0.51 -9.80 -1.15
CA ILE A 186 1.22 -8.70 -1.81
C ILE A 186 2.70 -9.05 -1.79
N ALA A 187 3.33 -8.95 -2.96
CA ALA A 187 4.78 -9.02 -3.10
C ALA A 187 5.33 -7.62 -3.36
N THR A 188 6.34 -7.20 -2.60
CA THR A 188 6.99 -5.90 -2.78
C THR A 188 8.41 -5.92 -2.22
N VAL A 189 9.24 -4.96 -2.64
CA VAL A 189 10.57 -4.76 -2.07
C VAL A 189 10.60 -3.43 -1.36
N LYS A 190 10.92 -3.44 -0.08
CA LYS A 190 11.04 -2.23 0.77
C LYS A 190 12.24 -2.38 1.71
N ASN A 191 13.05 -1.34 1.82
CA ASN A 191 14.17 -1.27 2.77
C ASN A 191 15.08 -2.51 2.76
N GLY A 192 15.46 -2.98 1.56
CA GLY A 192 16.35 -4.14 1.41
C GLY A 192 15.73 -5.50 1.74
N SER A 193 14.40 -5.57 1.86
CA SER A 193 13.65 -6.81 2.12
C SER A 193 12.64 -7.08 1.01
N LEU A 194 12.55 -8.34 0.59
CA LEU A 194 11.45 -8.84 -0.25
C LEU A 194 10.32 -9.28 0.69
N LEU A 195 9.23 -8.53 0.65
CA LEU A 195 8.03 -8.77 1.45
C LEU A 195 7.05 -9.61 0.65
N PHE A 196 6.53 -10.67 1.26
CA PHE A 196 5.44 -11.48 0.72
C PHE A 196 4.38 -11.63 1.81
N ILE A 197 3.44 -10.67 1.86
CA ILE A 197 2.58 -10.45 3.01
C ILE A 197 1.10 -10.46 2.64
N LEU A 198 0.24 -10.76 3.61
CA LEU A 198 -1.21 -10.61 3.43
C LEU A 198 -1.61 -9.12 3.59
N PRO A 199 -2.50 -8.59 2.72
CA PRO A 199 -3.00 -7.23 2.83
C PRO A 199 -3.64 -6.98 4.20
N GLY A 200 -3.24 -5.88 4.85
CA GLY A 200 -3.74 -5.55 6.19
C GLY A 200 -3.38 -6.56 7.26
N GLY A 201 -2.43 -7.46 6.99
CA GLY A 201 -1.93 -8.45 7.95
C GLY A 201 -1.25 -7.86 9.18
N GLY A 202 -1.12 -6.53 9.23
CA GLY A 202 -0.72 -5.79 10.41
C GLY A 202 0.72 -6.04 10.88
N VAL A 203 1.59 -6.59 10.01
CA VAL A 203 2.97 -6.97 10.39
C VAL A 203 3.98 -6.28 9.47
N THR A 204 5.02 -5.72 10.08
CA THR A 204 6.17 -5.16 9.36
C THR A 204 7.05 -6.26 8.76
N ALA A 205 8.00 -5.84 7.92
CA ALA A 205 9.05 -6.71 7.41
C ALA A 205 9.86 -7.46 8.49
N ASP A 206 9.91 -6.96 9.71
CA ASP A 206 10.61 -7.58 10.84
C ASP A 206 9.67 -8.39 11.76
N GLY A 207 8.43 -8.67 11.33
CA GLY A 207 7.45 -9.42 12.11
C GLY A 207 6.81 -8.65 13.27
N LYS A 208 7.04 -7.33 13.37
CA LYS A 208 6.41 -6.47 14.38
C LYS A 208 5.05 -6.00 13.89
N ALA A 209 4.12 -5.77 14.80
CA ALA A 209 2.84 -5.18 14.46
C ALA A 209 3.03 -3.82 13.76
N LEU A 210 2.36 -3.62 12.62
CA LEU A 210 2.29 -2.32 11.97
C LEU A 210 1.55 -1.33 12.88
N PRO A 211 2.02 -0.08 12.99
CA PRO A 211 1.27 0.94 13.70
C PRO A 211 -0.09 1.15 13.04
N SER A 212 -1.11 1.38 13.84
CA SER A 212 -2.42 1.78 13.35
C SER A 212 -2.53 3.29 13.25
N PHE A 213 -3.37 3.76 12.32
CA PHE A 213 -3.68 5.19 12.21
C PHE A 213 -5.11 5.49 12.68
N SER A 214 -5.33 6.71 13.13
CA SER A 214 -6.66 7.27 13.34
C SER A 214 -6.73 8.64 12.70
N LEU A 215 -7.74 8.85 11.85
CA LEU A 215 -7.96 10.10 11.14
C LEU A 215 -9.35 10.64 11.45
N THR A 216 -9.44 11.94 11.68
CA THR A 216 -10.72 12.62 11.83
C THR A 216 -10.97 13.53 10.64
N ARG A 217 -12.22 13.84 10.38
CA ARG A 217 -12.60 14.77 9.31
C ARG A 217 -11.90 16.13 9.44
N SER A 218 -11.62 16.57 10.68
CA SER A 218 -10.92 17.83 10.94
C SER A 218 -9.45 17.83 10.51
N HIS A 219 -8.84 16.67 10.32
CA HIS A 219 -7.47 16.57 9.79
C HIS A 219 -7.43 16.73 8.26
N GLY A 220 -8.57 16.56 7.58
CA GLY A 220 -8.65 16.55 6.14
C GLY A 220 -9.16 17.86 5.55
N ASP A 221 -8.58 18.25 4.41
CA ASP A 221 -9.06 19.34 3.57
C ASP A 221 -10.10 18.86 2.56
N ARG A 222 -9.84 17.72 1.91
CA ARG A 222 -10.72 17.10 0.90
C ARG A 222 -10.84 15.62 1.17
N HIS A 223 -12.04 15.09 0.95
CA HIS A 223 -12.27 13.65 1.02
C HIS A 223 -13.26 13.20 -0.06
N ARG A 224 -13.15 11.95 -0.45
CA ARG A 224 -14.07 11.30 -1.40
C ARG A 224 -14.33 9.89 -0.93
N PHE A 225 -15.60 9.53 -0.83
CA PHE A 225 -16.04 8.16 -0.61
C PHE A 225 -16.78 7.68 -1.86
N ARG A 226 -16.45 6.50 -2.31
CA ARG A 226 -17.05 5.88 -3.49
C ARG A 226 -17.39 4.43 -3.19
N ILE A 227 -18.62 4.06 -3.49
CA ILE A 227 -19.07 2.68 -3.59
C ILE A 227 -19.34 2.42 -5.06
N SER A 228 -18.86 1.32 -5.60
CA SER A 228 -19.04 1.00 -7.01
C SER A 228 -19.60 -0.40 -7.20
N ASP A 229 -20.83 -0.48 -7.73
CA ASP A 229 -21.49 -1.72 -8.10
C ASP A 229 -21.09 -2.27 -9.47
N ARG A 230 -20.20 -1.56 -10.19
CA ARG A 230 -19.82 -1.96 -11.57
C ARG A 230 -19.23 -3.35 -11.70
N GLN A 231 -18.80 -3.95 -10.60
CA GLN A 231 -18.27 -5.31 -10.51
C GLN A 231 -18.92 -6.09 -9.34
N ALA A 232 -20.20 -5.86 -9.09
CA ALA A 232 -20.95 -6.53 -8.04
C ALA A 232 -21.07 -8.03 -8.32
N TYR A 233 -19.98 -8.75 -8.06
CA TYR A 233 -20.00 -10.21 -8.07
C TYR A 233 -20.60 -10.73 -6.77
N THR A 234 -21.46 -11.75 -6.89
CA THR A 234 -22.07 -12.43 -5.75
C THR A 234 -21.20 -13.59 -5.24
N GLY A 235 -20.10 -13.85 -5.92
CA GLY A 235 -19.15 -14.88 -5.55
C GLY A 235 -18.05 -15.06 -6.59
N VAL A 236 -17.10 -15.94 -6.27
CA VAL A 236 -16.02 -16.34 -7.17
C VAL A 236 -16.07 -17.84 -7.39
N LYS A 237 -15.86 -18.29 -8.62
CA LYS A 237 -15.80 -19.69 -9.02
C LYS A 237 -14.43 -20.03 -9.56
N ALA A 238 -13.84 -21.10 -9.05
CA ALA A 238 -12.61 -21.69 -9.54
C ALA A 238 -12.84 -23.13 -10.00
N TYR A 239 -11.97 -23.61 -10.86
CA TYR A 239 -12.01 -24.99 -11.34
C TYR A 239 -10.68 -25.70 -11.02
N TRP A 240 -10.75 -26.96 -10.69
CA TRP A 240 -9.60 -27.81 -10.50
C TRP A 240 -9.76 -29.13 -11.24
N LEU A 241 -8.67 -29.80 -11.56
CA LEU A 241 -8.64 -31.08 -12.27
C LEU A 241 -8.47 -32.20 -11.26
N ASP A 242 -9.47 -33.06 -11.15
CA ASP A 242 -9.36 -34.29 -10.38
C ASP A 242 -8.64 -35.33 -11.22
N LEU A 243 -7.37 -35.53 -10.96
CA LEU A 243 -6.52 -36.48 -11.72
C LEU A 243 -6.94 -37.93 -11.55
N ASN A 244 -7.58 -38.29 -10.42
CA ASN A 244 -8.03 -39.67 -10.17
C ASN A 244 -9.23 -40.05 -11.03
N PHE A 245 -10.05 -39.08 -11.41
CA PHE A 245 -11.26 -39.29 -12.19
C PHE A 245 -11.22 -38.66 -13.58
N GLY A 246 -10.16 -37.89 -13.90
CA GLY A 246 -10.04 -37.18 -15.17
C GLY A 246 -11.14 -36.11 -15.39
N LYS A 247 -11.77 -35.62 -14.30
CA LYS A 247 -12.92 -34.71 -14.38
C LYS A 247 -12.56 -33.34 -13.82
N LYS A 248 -13.02 -32.32 -14.54
CA LYS A 248 -12.95 -30.94 -14.07
C LYS A 248 -14.03 -30.69 -13.00
N LYS A 249 -13.64 -30.40 -11.79
CA LYS A 249 -14.52 -30.06 -10.69
C LYS A 249 -14.49 -28.52 -10.40
N LYS A 250 -15.51 -28.01 -9.76
CA LYS A 250 -15.65 -26.60 -9.41
C LYS A 250 -15.61 -26.39 -7.90
N VAL A 251 -15.06 -25.26 -7.50
CA VAL A 251 -15.19 -24.70 -6.15
C VAL A 251 -15.78 -23.30 -6.28
N SER A 252 -16.69 -22.92 -5.42
CA SER A 252 -17.24 -21.57 -5.40
C SER A 252 -17.18 -20.99 -4.00
N VAL A 253 -16.79 -19.73 -3.92
CA VAL A 253 -16.85 -18.91 -2.72
C VAL A 253 -17.96 -17.91 -2.94
N LYS A 254 -18.97 -17.92 -2.07
CA LYS A 254 -20.13 -17.03 -2.14
C LYS A 254 -20.24 -16.20 -0.87
N ARG A 255 -20.92 -15.07 -0.98
CA ARG A 255 -21.33 -14.25 0.17
C ARG A 255 -22.16 -15.10 1.14
N ARG A 256 -21.78 -15.11 2.41
CA ARG A 256 -22.59 -15.75 3.46
C ARG A 256 -23.82 -14.89 3.75
N ARG A 257 -25.02 -15.37 3.44
CA ARG A 257 -26.26 -14.76 3.95
C ARG A 257 -26.33 -15.04 5.44
N LYS A 258 -26.36 -13.97 6.29
CA LYS A 258 -26.72 -14.14 7.69
C LYS A 258 -28.12 -14.77 7.73
N PRO A 259 -28.36 -15.86 8.50
CA PRO A 259 -29.70 -16.37 8.68
C PRO A 259 -30.57 -15.25 9.27
N ALA A 260 -31.79 -15.10 8.75
CA ALA A 260 -32.78 -14.17 9.26
C ALA A 260 -33.21 -14.61 10.65
N THR A 261 -32.45 -14.31 11.66
CA THR A 261 -32.84 -14.49 13.07
C THR A 261 -33.44 -13.19 13.57
N SER A 262 -34.69 -13.35 14.00
CA SER A 262 -35.55 -12.43 14.74
C SER A 262 -34.83 -11.30 15.49
N LYS A 263 -35.39 -10.11 15.32
CA LYS A 263 -35.41 -8.92 16.20
C LYS A 263 -34.43 -8.90 17.37
N LYS A 264 -33.61 -7.84 17.35
CA LYS A 264 -32.75 -7.30 18.39
C LYS A 264 -31.35 -7.91 18.44
N GLU A 265 -30.47 -7.29 17.61
CA GLU A 265 -29.27 -6.67 18.14
C GLU A 265 -28.65 -5.85 17.01
N LYS A 266 -28.65 -4.54 17.17
CA LYS A 266 -27.87 -3.62 16.36
C LYS A 266 -26.41 -3.76 16.78
N SER A 267 -25.71 -4.73 16.25
CA SER A 267 -24.27 -4.71 16.16
C SER A 267 -23.90 -4.76 14.68
N SER A 268 -23.45 -3.68 14.27
CA SER A 268 -23.05 -3.18 13.01
C SER A 268 -21.75 -3.81 12.49
N SER A 269 -21.78 -4.96 11.89
CA SER A 269 -20.82 -5.24 10.84
C SER A 269 -21.61 -5.47 9.56
N ARG A 270 -21.66 -4.44 8.72
CA ARG A 270 -22.27 -4.47 7.39
C ARG A 270 -21.36 -5.12 6.38
N GLU A 271 -20.65 -6.18 6.78
CA GLU A 271 -19.85 -7.00 5.88
C GLU A 271 -20.70 -7.44 4.71
N GLY A 272 -20.36 -6.96 3.55
CA GLY A 272 -20.97 -7.35 2.30
C GLY A 272 -22.17 -6.52 1.81
N ASP A 273 -22.56 -5.44 2.48
CA ASP A 273 -23.61 -4.52 1.98
C ASP A 273 -23.16 -3.72 0.76
N TYR A 274 -21.85 -3.70 0.48
CA TYR A 274 -21.26 -3.01 -0.67
C TYR A 274 -21.30 -3.80 -1.98
N MET A 275 -21.64 -5.09 -1.94
CA MET A 275 -21.65 -5.97 -3.10
C MET A 275 -23.08 -6.50 -3.35
N GLU A 276 -23.96 -5.63 -3.79
CA GLU A 276 -25.26 -6.01 -4.35
C GLU A 276 -25.09 -6.31 -5.84
N GLY A 277 -25.06 -7.58 -6.19
CA GLY A 277 -25.09 -8.04 -7.58
C GLY A 277 -26.35 -8.85 -7.86
N ALA A 278 -26.74 -8.93 -9.12
CA ALA A 278 -27.80 -9.83 -9.54
C ALA A 278 -27.45 -11.29 -9.14
N ASP A 279 -28.43 -12.04 -8.66
CA ASP A 279 -28.24 -13.46 -8.37
C ASP A 279 -27.68 -14.16 -9.63
N GLY A 280 -26.48 -14.75 -9.49
CA GLY A 280 -25.79 -15.42 -10.60
C GLY A 280 -24.63 -14.64 -11.23
N ASN A 281 -24.36 -13.40 -10.84
CA ASN A 281 -23.15 -12.69 -11.30
C ASN A 281 -21.92 -13.18 -10.53
N VAL A 282 -21.32 -14.28 -11.00
CA VAL A 282 -20.17 -14.92 -10.36
C VAL A 282 -18.91 -14.70 -11.18
N TYR A 283 -17.85 -14.20 -10.55
CA TYR A 283 -16.55 -14.08 -11.19
C TYR A 283 -15.95 -15.47 -11.39
N VAL A 284 -15.56 -15.81 -12.61
CA VAL A 284 -14.98 -17.11 -12.93
C VAL A 284 -13.48 -16.96 -13.15
N LEU A 285 -12.68 -17.63 -12.33
CA LEU A 285 -11.23 -17.73 -12.53
C LEU A 285 -10.95 -18.54 -13.78
N ARG A 286 -10.18 -17.98 -14.72
CA ARG A 286 -9.90 -18.59 -16.02
C ARG A 286 -8.96 -19.81 -15.92
N LYS A 287 -8.11 -19.83 -14.89
CA LYS A 287 -7.14 -20.89 -14.65
C LYS A 287 -7.82 -22.11 -14.04
N THR A 288 -7.42 -23.31 -14.45
CA THR A 288 -7.77 -24.58 -13.78
C THR A 288 -6.62 -24.95 -12.85
N TYR A 289 -6.92 -25.21 -11.58
CA TYR A 289 -5.94 -25.51 -10.54
C TYR A 289 -5.69 -27.02 -10.47
N GLN A 290 -4.54 -27.40 -9.90
CA GLN A 290 -4.11 -28.80 -9.81
C GLN A 290 -4.93 -29.59 -8.77
N ASN A 291 -5.30 -28.94 -7.67
CA ASN A 291 -6.06 -29.55 -6.60
C ASN A 291 -7.15 -28.62 -6.05
N GLU A 292 -8.04 -29.20 -5.25
CA GLU A 292 -9.19 -28.50 -4.67
C GLU A 292 -8.77 -27.34 -3.75
N GLU A 293 -7.72 -27.55 -2.94
CA GLU A 293 -7.25 -26.56 -1.98
C GLU A 293 -6.65 -25.33 -2.67
N ALA A 294 -5.87 -25.52 -3.72
CA ALA A 294 -5.33 -24.42 -4.53
C ALA A 294 -6.47 -23.62 -5.19
N ALA A 295 -7.51 -24.32 -5.69
CA ALA A 295 -8.69 -23.65 -6.25
C ALA A 295 -9.47 -22.86 -5.22
N LYS A 296 -9.63 -23.39 -3.99
CA LYS A 296 -10.29 -22.71 -2.88
C LYS A 296 -9.51 -21.46 -2.46
N ARG A 297 -8.20 -21.59 -2.25
CA ARG A 297 -7.34 -20.46 -1.90
C ARG A 297 -7.43 -19.34 -2.94
N ALA A 298 -7.30 -19.68 -4.21
CA ALA A 298 -7.38 -18.69 -5.28
C ALA A 298 -8.76 -18.03 -5.39
N ALA A 299 -9.84 -18.78 -5.17
CA ALA A 299 -11.20 -18.25 -5.16
C ALA A 299 -11.41 -17.29 -3.95
N ALA A 300 -10.94 -17.69 -2.78
CA ALA A 300 -11.01 -16.86 -1.57
C ALA A 300 -10.17 -15.59 -1.72
N ALA A 301 -8.93 -15.69 -2.23
CA ALA A 301 -8.06 -14.58 -2.51
C ALA A 301 -8.70 -13.54 -3.46
N LYS A 302 -9.27 -14.03 -4.57
CA LYS A 302 -9.97 -13.17 -5.53
C LYS A 302 -11.22 -12.54 -4.95
N TRP A 303 -11.96 -13.29 -4.14
CA TRP A 303 -13.12 -12.77 -3.44
C TRP A 303 -12.75 -11.63 -2.47
N GLN A 304 -11.72 -11.80 -1.65
CA GLN A 304 -11.20 -10.75 -0.78
C GLN A 304 -10.74 -9.52 -1.57
N GLN A 305 -10.05 -9.72 -2.69
CA GLN A 305 -9.64 -8.60 -3.56
C GLN A 305 -10.84 -7.82 -4.08
N LEU A 306 -11.90 -8.50 -4.55
CA LEU A 306 -13.13 -7.87 -5.01
C LEU A 306 -13.85 -7.13 -3.88
N GLN A 307 -13.87 -7.69 -2.69
CA GLN A 307 -14.47 -7.06 -1.51
C GLN A 307 -13.73 -5.80 -1.08
N ARG A 308 -12.39 -5.82 -1.05
CA ARG A 308 -11.58 -4.61 -0.74
C ARG A 308 -11.88 -3.46 -1.69
N GLY A 309 -11.98 -3.74 -2.98
CA GLY A 309 -12.28 -2.73 -4.00
C GLY A 309 -13.76 -2.31 -4.08
N ALA A 310 -14.64 -2.83 -3.23
CA ALA A 310 -16.07 -2.49 -3.25
C ALA A 310 -16.33 -1.07 -2.75
N ALA A 311 -15.55 -0.59 -1.79
CA ALA A 311 -15.58 0.79 -1.34
C ALA A 311 -14.16 1.36 -1.30
N GLU A 312 -14.02 2.57 -1.79
CA GLU A 312 -12.80 3.36 -1.81
C GLU A 312 -13.02 4.64 -1.04
N PHE A 313 -12.10 4.97 -0.16
CA PHE A 313 -12.11 6.24 0.55
C PHE A 313 -10.79 6.95 0.33
N SER A 314 -10.82 8.21 -0.09
CA SER A 314 -9.63 9.04 -0.19
C SER A 314 -9.76 10.30 0.65
N ILE A 315 -8.65 10.74 1.22
CA ILE A 315 -8.57 11.94 2.03
C ILE A 315 -7.24 12.63 1.81
N THR A 316 -7.28 13.95 1.68
CA THR A 316 -6.08 14.80 1.70
C THR A 316 -5.99 15.46 3.06
N LEU A 317 -4.94 15.18 3.81
CA LEU A 317 -4.67 15.79 5.10
C LEU A 317 -4.08 17.17 4.88
N ALA A 318 -4.70 18.18 5.48
CA ALA A 318 -4.23 19.58 5.44
C ALA A 318 -2.87 19.74 6.11
N ARG A 319 -2.58 18.90 7.11
CA ARG A 319 -1.28 18.77 7.75
C ARG A 319 -0.68 17.42 7.40
N GLY A 320 0.39 17.42 6.60
CA GLY A 320 1.06 16.22 6.14
C GLY A 320 1.58 15.34 7.28
N ARG A 321 1.48 14.04 7.06
CA ARG A 321 1.92 12.99 7.98
C ARG A 321 2.86 12.04 7.26
N ALA A 322 4.15 12.31 7.34
CA ALA A 322 5.18 11.47 6.73
C ALA A 322 5.28 10.06 7.32
N ASP A 323 4.69 9.82 8.48
CA ASP A 323 4.63 8.52 9.16
C ASP A 323 3.63 7.53 8.54
N LEU A 324 2.75 8.01 7.66
CA LEU A 324 1.77 7.16 6.99
C LEU A 324 2.37 6.50 5.73
N TYR A 325 2.09 5.20 5.54
CA TYR A 325 2.56 4.42 4.40
C TYR A 325 1.59 3.27 4.09
N PRO A 326 1.65 2.66 2.90
CA PRO A 326 0.78 1.55 2.52
C PRO A 326 0.80 0.38 3.51
N GLU A 327 -0.30 -0.36 3.60
CA GLU A 327 -0.57 -1.49 4.48
C GLU A 327 -0.85 -1.14 5.95
N MET A 328 -0.64 0.11 6.38
CA MET A 328 -1.14 0.53 7.69
C MET A 328 -2.66 0.43 7.72
N HIS A 329 -3.20 -0.09 8.82
CA HIS A 329 -4.64 -0.17 9.05
C HIS A 329 -5.08 0.86 10.09
N GLY A 330 -6.33 1.26 10.03
CA GLY A 330 -6.85 2.23 10.98
C GLY A 330 -8.30 2.60 10.75
N SER A 331 -8.75 3.57 11.50
CA SER A 331 -10.12 4.08 11.48
C SER A 331 -10.18 5.54 11.06
N VAL A 332 -11.32 5.89 10.50
CA VAL A 332 -11.67 7.29 10.21
C VAL A 332 -12.90 7.65 10.99
N SER A 333 -13.09 8.92 11.30
CA SER A 333 -14.23 9.39 12.09
C SER A 333 -14.67 10.81 11.74
N GLY A 334 -15.95 11.11 12.03
CA GLY A 334 -16.54 12.42 11.76
C GLY A 334 -17.10 12.57 10.35
N PHE A 335 -17.26 11.47 9.62
CA PHE A 335 -17.89 11.39 8.30
C PHE A 335 -19.33 10.86 8.41
N LYS A 336 -19.73 10.02 7.48
CA LYS A 336 -20.98 9.28 7.56
C LYS A 336 -20.78 7.95 8.27
N THR A 337 -21.82 7.45 8.90
CA THR A 337 -21.81 6.17 9.63
C THR A 337 -21.28 5.01 8.77
N ASP A 338 -21.57 5.04 7.46
CA ASP A 338 -21.10 4.02 6.50
C ASP A 338 -19.59 4.10 6.22
N ILE A 339 -18.94 5.18 6.60
CA ILE A 339 -17.49 5.38 6.49
C ILE A 339 -16.82 5.15 7.85
N ASP A 340 -17.43 5.70 8.93
CA ASP A 340 -16.86 5.70 10.27
C ASP A 340 -16.88 4.31 10.93
N ASN A 341 -17.79 3.41 10.50
CA ASN A 341 -17.90 2.06 11.03
C ASN A 341 -16.99 1.02 10.34
N GLU A 342 -16.26 1.44 9.33
CA GLU A 342 -15.39 0.53 8.58
C GLU A 342 -13.95 0.65 9.04
N ASP A 343 -13.22 -0.46 8.97
CA ASP A 343 -11.78 -0.50 9.12
C ASP A 343 -11.13 -0.31 7.75
N TRP A 344 -10.10 0.54 7.70
CA TRP A 344 -9.44 0.94 6.47
C TRP A 344 -7.98 0.49 6.43
N ILE A 345 -7.47 0.27 5.20
CA ILE A 345 -6.05 0.01 4.92
C ILE A 345 -5.58 1.05 3.92
N ILE A 346 -4.42 1.63 4.14
CA ILE A 346 -3.79 2.53 3.18
C ILE A 346 -3.32 1.71 1.97
N ALA A 347 -3.86 2.00 0.80
CA ALA A 347 -3.44 1.40 -0.47
C ALA A 347 -2.32 2.22 -1.11
N LYS A 348 -2.39 3.55 -0.99
CA LYS A 348 -1.42 4.48 -1.54
C LYS A 348 -1.31 5.71 -0.65
N ALA A 349 -0.10 6.22 -0.49
CA ALA A 349 0.17 7.48 0.19
C ALA A 349 0.99 8.41 -0.73
N GLU A 350 0.55 9.65 -0.85
CA GLU A 350 1.26 10.70 -1.58
C GLU A 350 1.53 11.88 -0.65
N HIS A 351 2.79 12.20 -0.48
CA HIS A 351 3.28 13.26 0.39
C HIS A 351 3.80 14.40 -0.45
N THR A 352 3.26 15.60 -0.27
CA THR A 352 3.66 16.77 -1.06
C THR A 352 4.04 17.92 -0.15
N ILE A 353 5.23 18.46 -0.36
CA ILE A 353 5.71 19.72 0.22
C ILE A 353 5.84 20.70 -0.93
N ASP A 354 5.11 21.81 -0.86
CA ASP A 354 5.13 22.90 -1.83
C ASP A 354 4.88 24.26 -1.14
N GLU A 355 4.61 25.30 -1.92
CA GLU A 355 4.29 26.65 -1.43
C GLU A 355 3.03 26.69 -0.53
N ASN A 356 2.13 25.71 -0.64
CA ASN A 356 0.91 25.62 0.17
C ASN A 356 1.15 24.86 1.48
N GLY A 357 2.34 24.32 1.69
CA GLY A 357 2.72 23.61 2.90
C GLY A 357 3.00 22.12 2.68
N PHE A 358 2.87 21.34 3.74
CA PHE A 358 3.03 19.89 3.70
C PHE A 358 1.66 19.20 3.81
N THR A 359 1.28 18.47 2.78
CA THR A 359 0.03 17.70 2.70
C THR A 359 0.31 16.21 2.51
N THR A 360 -0.65 15.37 2.85
CA THR A 360 -0.60 13.92 2.58
C THR A 360 -1.94 13.49 2.00
N HIS A 361 -1.93 12.97 0.79
CA HIS A 361 -3.09 12.34 0.16
C HIS A 361 -3.04 10.83 0.37
N LEU A 362 -4.14 10.25 0.84
CA LEU A 362 -4.27 8.82 1.11
C LEU A 362 -5.40 8.23 0.27
N GLU A 363 -5.13 7.08 -0.33
CA GLU A 363 -6.13 6.19 -0.90
C GLU A 363 -6.29 4.98 0.02
N LEU A 364 -7.51 4.73 0.43
CA LEU A 364 -7.86 3.73 1.44
C LEU A 364 -8.83 2.70 0.86
N GLU A 365 -8.61 1.45 1.20
CA GLU A 365 -9.46 0.30 0.88
C GLU A 365 -10.03 -0.30 2.16
N LEU A 366 -11.13 -1.03 2.02
CA LEU A 366 -11.73 -1.75 3.16
C LEU A 366 -10.76 -2.83 3.69
N LYS A 367 -10.62 -2.89 5.02
CA LYS A 367 -10.03 -4.04 5.68
C LYS A 367 -11.06 -5.14 5.79
N ILE A 368 -10.88 -6.22 5.04
CA ILE A 368 -11.78 -7.37 5.10
C ILE A 368 -11.30 -8.31 6.20
N PRO A 369 -12.13 -8.64 7.20
CA PRO A 369 -11.80 -9.68 8.17
C PRO A 369 -11.66 -11.05 7.48
N GLU A 370 -10.93 -11.95 8.15
CA GLU A 370 -10.66 -13.29 7.62
C GLU A 370 -11.94 -14.01 7.18
N TRP A 371 -11.97 -14.44 5.93
CA TRP A 371 -13.08 -15.18 5.35
C TRP A 371 -12.84 -16.69 5.45
N ILE A 372 -13.82 -17.38 6.01
CA ILE A 372 -13.86 -18.84 5.97
C ILE A 372 -14.57 -19.26 4.67
N ALA A 373 -13.86 -19.96 3.78
CA ALA A 373 -14.47 -20.57 2.60
C ALA A 373 -15.45 -21.67 3.05
N GLU A 374 -16.74 -21.52 2.70
CA GLU A 374 -17.72 -22.59 2.97
C GLU A 374 -17.55 -23.74 1.94
N LYS A 375 -17.55 -24.98 2.44
CA LYS A 375 -17.71 -26.16 1.59
C LYS A 375 -19.17 -26.23 1.13
N GLU A 376 -19.44 -26.23 -0.18
CA GLU A 376 -20.69 -26.75 -0.74
C GLU A 376 -20.61 -28.25 -0.94
#